data_b96b95124cd3711ee7ff381772db5089
#
_entry.id   b96b95124cd3711ee7ff381772db5089
#
_cell.length_a   1.000
_cell.length_b   1.000
_cell.length_c   1.000
_cell.angle_alpha   90.00
_cell.angle_beta   90.00
_cell.angle_gamma   90.00
#
_symmetry.space_group_name_H-M   'P 1'
#
loop_
_entity.id
_entity.type
_entity.pdbx_description
1 polymer ?
#
loop_
_entity_poly.entity_id
_entity_poly.type
_entity_poly.pdbx_seq_one_letter_code
_entity_poly.pdbx_strand_id
1 'polypeptide(L)'
;MSGLDQVILLSGGLGTRLQGLFPELPKALAPIAGKPFIEWQIAWLHALGITSVHIAAGFRADQIEAWYRSSPALPVAVTFSREPAPLGTGGAIRFAADALPPREHYLVMNGDTLLPNLDLRAITEAHRTGTQVLTMAVTSIPDASRYGLVECDRDGWAIAFREKSPEIRPGEVNGGVYAIRRTLIDRIASGEACSLEKVWFPTLVAERGIRCIVTKPPLLDMGTPDGHAAMTNFMTRREHP
;
A
#
# COMPACT_ATOMS: atom_id res chain seq x y z
N MET A 1 -15.99 10.59 14.38
CA MET A 1 -14.58 10.20 14.10
C MET A 1 -14.50 9.77 12.65
N SER A 2 -13.54 10.25 11.89
CA SER A 2 -13.52 10.24 10.42
C SER A 2 -13.33 8.86 9.74
N GLY A 3 -13.33 7.76 10.47
CA GLY A 3 -13.20 6.39 9.93
C GLY A 3 -11.89 6.06 9.20
N LEU A 4 -10.94 7.00 9.13
CA LEU A 4 -9.65 6.86 8.44
C LEU A 4 -8.46 6.79 9.42
N ASP A 5 -8.68 6.24 10.59
CA ASP A 5 -7.71 5.96 11.65
C ASP A 5 -7.22 4.49 11.63
N GLN A 6 -7.79 3.69 10.73
CA GLN A 6 -7.42 2.30 10.47
C GLN A 6 -6.92 2.13 9.03
N VAL A 7 -5.86 1.33 8.86
CA VAL A 7 -5.28 0.98 7.56
C VAL A 7 -5.45 -0.51 7.27
N ILE A 8 -5.84 -0.86 6.05
CA ILE A 8 -5.68 -2.20 5.49
C ILE A 8 -4.27 -2.25 4.85
N LEU A 9 -3.39 -3.08 5.41
CA LEU A 9 -2.03 -3.28 4.92
C LEU A 9 -1.98 -4.55 4.06
N LEU A 10 -1.71 -4.41 2.76
CA LEU A 10 -1.72 -5.51 1.79
C LEU A 10 -0.42 -6.34 1.89
N SER A 11 -0.48 -7.49 2.51
CA SER A 11 0.66 -8.39 2.75
C SER A 11 0.46 -9.79 2.15
N GLY A 12 -0.42 -9.94 1.14
CA GLY A 12 -0.76 -11.22 0.52
C GLY A 12 0.18 -11.68 -0.59
N GLY A 13 1.03 -10.80 -1.11
CA GLY A 13 1.85 -11.05 -2.29
C GLY A 13 2.97 -12.09 -2.09
N LEU A 14 3.23 -12.92 -3.13
CA LEU A 14 4.26 -13.94 -3.11
C LEU A 14 5.69 -13.40 -2.99
N GLY A 15 5.95 -12.15 -3.37
CA GLY A 15 7.28 -11.53 -3.26
C GLY A 15 8.38 -12.21 -4.09
N THR A 16 8.04 -12.84 -5.22
CA THR A 16 8.92 -13.74 -6.01
C THR A 16 10.30 -13.17 -6.34
N ARG A 17 10.41 -11.87 -6.58
CA ARG A 17 11.68 -11.20 -6.90
C ARG A 17 12.60 -11.07 -5.68
N LEU A 18 12.06 -11.06 -4.46
CA LEU A 18 12.80 -10.99 -3.21
C LEU A 18 13.09 -12.36 -2.62
N GLN A 19 12.37 -13.41 -3.08
CA GLN A 19 12.57 -14.80 -2.62
C GLN A 19 14.00 -15.29 -2.80
N GLY A 20 14.74 -14.77 -3.78
CA GLY A 20 16.17 -15.09 -3.95
C GLY A 20 17.04 -14.70 -2.74
N LEU A 21 16.66 -13.67 -1.98
CA LEU A 21 17.33 -13.25 -0.75
C LEU A 21 16.73 -13.89 0.50
N PHE A 22 15.40 -14.05 0.55
CA PHE A 22 14.66 -14.54 1.72
C PHE A 22 13.63 -15.60 1.31
N PRO A 23 14.06 -16.82 0.91
CA PRO A 23 13.16 -17.84 0.38
C PRO A 23 12.15 -18.36 1.42
N GLU A 24 12.50 -18.27 2.69
CA GLU A 24 11.70 -18.81 3.80
C GLU A 24 10.82 -17.75 4.50
N LEU A 25 10.90 -16.48 4.12
CA LEU A 25 10.15 -15.41 4.78
C LEU A 25 9.11 -14.78 3.86
N PRO A 26 7.91 -14.43 4.38
CA PRO A 26 7.04 -13.51 3.68
C PRO A 26 7.72 -12.14 3.61
N LYS A 27 7.46 -11.40 2.54
CA LYS A 27 8.09 -10.10 2.26
C LYS A 27 7.98 -9.12 3.44
N ALA A 28 6.84 -9.10 4.13
CA ALA A 28 6.61 -8.25 5.29
C ALA A 28 7.60 -8.51 6.46
N LEU A 29 8.14 -9.73 6.56
CA LEU A 29 9.10 -10.11 7.59
C LEU A 29 10.56 -10.05 7.13
N ALA A 30 10.84 -9.66 5.88
CA ALA A 30 12.21 -9.46 5.42
C ALA A 30 12.92 -8.42 6.30
N PRO A 31 14.17 -8.72 6.76
CA PRO A 31 14.88 -7.83 7.68
C PRO A 31 15.33 -6.54 6.98
N ILE A 32 14.99 -5.40 7.54
CA ILE A 32 15.43 -4.07 7.15
C ILE A 32 16.11 -3.43 8.37
N ALA A 33 17.39 -3.06 8.28
CA ALA A 33 18.14 -2.46 9.39
C ALA A 33 17.91 -3.21 10.72
N GLY A 34 18.02 -4.54 10.70
CA GLY A 34 17.94 -5.40 11.89
C GLY A 34 16.54 -5.72 12.42
N LYS A 35 15.46 -5.20 11.82
CA LYS A 35 14.07 -5.46 12.22
C LYS A 35 13.23 -5.94 11.03
N PRO A 36 12.15 -6.73 11.23
CA PRO A 36 11.19 -7.03 10.19
C PRO A 36 10.59 -5.76 9.56
N PHE A 37 10.42 -5.74 8.26
CA PHE A 37 9.92 -4.55 7.55
C PHE A 37 8.57 -4.07 8.07
N ILE A 38 7.69 -4.99 8.42
CA ILE A 38 6.35 -4.66 8.95
C ILE A 38 6.42 -3.84 10.25
N GLU A 39 7.46 -3.99 11.06
CA GLU A 39 7.65 -3.15 12.26
C GLU A 39 7.91 -1.69 11.89
N TRP A 40 8.72 -1.47 10.85
CA TRP A 40 8.96 -0.13 10.31
C TRP A 40 7.67 0.50 9.76
N GLN A 41 6.88 -0.29 9.03
CA GLN A 41 5.59 0.19 8.51
C GLN A 41 4.63 0.55 9.65
N ILE A 42 4.49 -0.29 10.66
CA ILE A 42 3.61 -0.03 11.81
C ILE A 42 4.07 1.21 12.58
N ALA A 43 5.37 1.35 12.84
CA ALA A 43 5.92 2.53 13.51
C ALA A 43 5.67 3.81 12.70
N TRP A 44 5.86 3.76 11.38
CA TRP A 44 5.59 4.87 10.49
C TRP A 44 4.10 5.22 10.44
N LEU A 45 3.20 4.23 10.35
CA LEU A 45 1.76 4.43 10.39
C LEU A 45 1.31 5.06 11.70
N HIS A 46 1.85 4.61 12.83
CA HIS A 46 1.59 5.20 14.13
C HIS A 46 2.01 6.67 14.19
N ALA A 47 3.19 7.01 13.66
CA ALA A 47 3.66 8.40 13.56
C ALA A 47 2.77 9.29 12.69
N LEU A 48 2.03 8.70 11.74
CA LEU A 48 1.01 9.39 10.92
C LEU A 48 -0.36 9.49 11.62
N GLY A 49 -0.50 8.99 12.86
CA GLY A 49 -1.74 9.03 13.65
C GLY A 49 -2.67 7.84 13.43
N ILE A 50 -2.22 6.77 12.78
CA ILE A 50 -2.99 5.53 12.65
C ILE A 50 -2.99 4.80 14.00
N THR A 51 -4.16 4.36 14.43
CA THR A 51 -4.37 3.67 15.71
C THR A 51 -4.66 2.18 15.54
N SER A 52 -5.02 1.75 14.33
CA SER A 52 -5.33 0.35 14.01
C SER A 52 -4.80 -0.03 12.63
N VAL A 53 -4.24 -1.25 12.53
CA VAL A 53 -3.77 -1.84 11.27
C VAL A 53 -4.45 -3.20 11.08
N HIS A 54 -5.12 -3.37 9.95
CA HIS A 54 -5.63 -4.67 9.52
C HIS A 54 -4.70 -5.25 8.47
N ILE A 55 -4.03 -6.36 8.76
CA ILE A 55 -3.10 -7.02 7.85
C ILE A 55 -3.88 -8.01 6.99
N ALA A 56 -4.03 -7.69 5.69
CA ALA A 56 -4.53 -8.61 4.69
C ALA A 56 -3.37 -9.54 4.29
N ALA A 57 -3.30 -10.70 4.96
CA ALA A 57 -2.23 -11.66 4.80
C ALA A 57 -2.61 -12.77 3.82
N GLY A 58 -1.64 -13.23 3.02
CA GLY A 58 -1.81 -14.33 2.07
C GLY A 58 -0.65 -15.32 2.18
N PHE A 59 0.37 -15.15 1.37
CA PHE A 59 1.54 -16.02 1.39
C PHE A 59 2.21 -16.04 2.77
N ARG A 60 2.33 -17.23 3.36
CA ARG A 60 2.92 -17.46 4.70
C ARG A 60 2.30 -16.58 5.80
N ALA A 61 0.98 -16.40 5.77
CA ALA A 61 0.23 -15.65 6.77
C ALA A 61 0.49 -16.15 8.20
N ASP A 62 0.67 -17.46 8.37
CA ASP A 62 1.03 -18.11 9.63
C ASP A 62 2.32 -17.55 10.27
N GLN A 63 3.32 -17.22 9.45
CA GLN A 63 4.57 -16.62 9.94
C GLN A 63 4.35 -15.16 10.39
N ILE A 64 3.53 -14.38 9.68
CA ILE A 64 3.20 -13.00 10.08
C ILE A 64 2.42 -13.00 11.40
N GLU A 65 1.46 -13.91 11.56
CA GLU A 65 0.72 -14.08 12.81
C GLU A 65 1.61 -14.58 13.97
N ALA A 66 2.54 -15.50 13.68
CA ALA A 66 3.50 -16.00 14.70
C ALA A 66 4.43 -14.87 15.15
N TRP A 67 4.94 -14.07 14.21
CA TRP A 67 5.72 -12.87 14.52
C TRP A 67 4.92 -11.93 15.43
N TYR A 68 3.67 -11.61 15.08
CA TYR A 68 2.83 -10.72 15.87
C TYR A 68 2.63 -11.23 17.31
N ARG A 69 2.37 -12.52 17.49
CA ARG A 69 2.20 -13.13 18.82
C ARG A 69 3.47 -13.09 19.70
N SER A 70 4.64 -13.08 19.06
CA SER A 70 5.94 -13.03 19.75
C SER A 70 6.54 -11.63 19.85
N SER A 71 5.92 -10.64 19.18
CA SER A 71 6.39 -9.26 19.15
C SER A 71 6.13 -8.54 20.49
N PRO A 72 6.97 -7.56 20.85
CA PRO A 72 6.65 -6.65 21.94
C PRO A 72 5.34 -5.90 21.62
N ALA A 73 4.75 -5.27 22.63
CA ALA A 73 3.53 -4.50 22.47
C ALA A 73 3.69 -3.44 21.36
N LEU A 74 2.90 -3.58 20.28
CA LEU A 74 2.89 -2.62 19.18
C LEU A 74 2.10 -1.36 19.56
N PRO A 75 2.45 -0.18 19.03
CA PRO A 75 1.78 1.08 19.36
C PRO A 75 0.39 1.23 18.74
N VAL A 76 -0.08 0.24 17.97
CA VAL A 76 -1.38 0.22 17.29
C VAL A 76 -2.09 -1.11 17.53
N ALA A 77 -3.40 -1.11 17.44
CA ALA A 77 -4.17 -2.37 17.42
C ALA A 77 -3.97 -3.08 16.08
N VAL A 78 -3.72 -4.40 16.13
CA VAL A 78 -3.51 -5.20 14.90
C VAL A 78 -4.55 -6.31 14.82
N THR A 79 -5.16 -6.43 13.62
CA THR A 79 -6.07 -7.52 13.26
C THR A 79 -5.65 -8.14 11.94
N PHE A 80 -6.19 -9.31 11.60
CA PHE A 80 -5.79 -10.06 10.40
C PHE A 80 -6.99 -10.56 9.63
N SER A 81 -6.85 -10.62 8.30
CA SER A 81 -7.59 -11.53 7.43
C SER A 81 -6.60 -12.39 6.66
N ARG A 82 -6.97 -13.66 6.43
CA ARG A 82 -6.13 -14.61 5.70
C ARG A 82 -6.81 -14.98 4.40
N GLU A 83 -6.21 -14.58 3.29
CA GLU A 83 -6.70 -14.95 1.95
C GLU A 83 -6.63 -16.48 1.76
N PRO A 84 -7.72 -17.13 1.33
CA PRO A 84 -7.73 -18.58 1.08
C PRO A 84 -6.91 -18.95 -0.16
N ALA A 85 -6.72 -18.02 -1.09
CA ALA A 85 -5.94 -18.12 -2.31
C ALA A 85 -5.48 -16.71 -2.70
N PRO A 86 -4.49 -16.53 -3.61
CA PRO A 86 -4.08 -15.21 -4.08
C PRO A 86 -5.23 -14.48 -4.76
N LEU A 87 -5.75 -13.43 -4.12
CA LEU A 87 -6.89 -12.64 -4.62
C LEU A 87 -6.48 -11.41 -5.43
N GLY A 88 -5.19 -11.10 -5.51
CA GLY A 88 -4.72 -9.85 -6.11
C GLY A 88 -5.09 -8.63 -5.27
N THR A 89 -4.63 -7.44 -5.66
CA THR A 89 -4.77 -6.21 -4.84
C THR A 89 -6.24 -5.83 -4.59
N GLY A 90 -7.08 -5.88 -5.59
CA GLY A 90 -8.52 -5.56 -5.47
C GLY A 90 -9.28 -6.60 -4.64
N GLY A 91 -9.09 -7.89 -4.94
CA GLY A 91 -9.74 -8.97 -4.20
C GLY A 91 -9.32 -9.02 -2.73
N ALA A 92 -8.04 -8.77 -2.44
CA ALA A 92 -7.52 -8.67 -1.07
C ALA A 92 -8.18 -7.53 -0.28
N ILE A 93 -8.36 -6.36 -0.91
CA ILE A 93 -9.07 -5.22 -0.32
C ILE A 93 -10.52 -5.57 -0.02
N ARG A 94 -11.22 -6.19 -0.97
CA ARG A 94 -12.60 -6.62 -0.77
C ARG A 94 -12.70 -7.61 0.39
N PHE A 95 -11.87 -8.64 0.40
CA PHE A 95 -11.85 -9.66 1.44
C PHE A 95 -11.56 -9.08 2.84
N ALA A 96 -10.55 -8.20 2.94
CA ALA A 96 -10.23 -7.51 4.20
C ALA A 96 -11.35 -6.58 4.68
N ALA A 97 -11.95 -5.81 3.76
CA ALA A 97 -13.05 -4.90 4.10
C ALA A 97 -14.30 -5.64 4.58
N ASP A 98 -14.57 -6.84 4.04
CA ASP A 98 -15.71 -7.68 4.48
C ASP A 98 -15.44 -8.35 5.84
N ALA A 99 -14.17 -8.53 6.24
CA ALA A 99 -13.78 -9.03 7.56
C ALA A 99 -13.80 -7.94 8.65
N LEU A 100 -13.91 -6.68 8.28
CA LEU A 100 -13.92 -5.53 9.18
C LEU A 100 -15.34 -5.01 9.42
N PRO A 101 -15.59 -4.30 10.54
CA PRO A 101 -16.83 -3.55 10.69
C PRO A 101 -17.06 -2.60 9.51
N PRO A 102 -18.27 -2.51 8.96
CA PRO A 102 -18.57 -1.68 7.81
C PRO A 102 -18.19 -0.22 8.02
N ARG A 103 -17.49 0.37 7.04
CA ARG A 103 -17.10 1.78 7.01
C ARG A 103 -17.40 2.36 5.63
N GLU A 104 -17.61 3.65 5.56
CA GLU A 104 -17.81 4.36 4.29
C GLU A 104 -16.48 4.53 3.52
N HIS A 105 -15.38 4.69 4.27
CA HIS A 105 -14.05 4.94 3.74
C HIS A 105 -13.03 3.99 4.35
N TYR A 106 -12.07 3.57 3.55
CA TYR A 106 -10.96 2.70 3.94
C TYR A 106 -9.63 3.32 3.49
N LEU A 107 -8.64 3.34 4.40
CA LEU A 107 -7.25 3.53 4.02
C LEU A 107 -6.66 2.17 3.67
N VAL A 108 -5.93 2.13 2.56
CA VAL A 108 -5.26 0.92 2.07
C VAL A 108 -3.82 1.26 1.73
N MET A 109 -2.90 0.41 2.11
CA MET A 109 -1.47 0.58 1.80
C MET A 109 -0.84 -0.72 1.33
N ASN A 110 0.07 -0.61 0.37
CA ASN A 110 0.90 -1.73 -0.05
C ASN A 110 1.86 -2.14 1.07
N GLY A 111 1.96 -3.44 1.32
CA GLY A 111 2.81 -4.01 2.38
C GLY A 111 4.30 -4.09 2.02
N ASP A 112 4.75 -3.38 0.99
CA ASP A 112 6.14 -3.42 0.51
C ASP A 112 6.71 -2.04 0.17
N THR A 113 5.95 -0.97 0.43
CA THR A 113 6.35 0.40 0.11
C THR A 113 6.32 1.31 1.33
N LEU A 114 7.11 2.37 1.27
CA LEU A 114 7.15 3.45 2.24
C LEU A 114 7.26 4.79 1.52
N LEU A 115 6.46 5.75 1.94
CA LEU A 115 6.51 7.15 1.53
C LEU A 115 6.86 8.01 2.77
N PRO A 116 8.14 8.20 3.10
CA PRO A 116 8.53 8.87 4.34
C PRO A 116 7.98 10.30 4.50
N ASN A 117 7.68 10.95 3.38
CA ASN A 117 7.15 12.32 3.34
C ASN A 117 5.64 12.37 3.02
N LEU A 118 4.91 11.28 3.27
CA LEU A 118 3.47 11.20 3.05
C LEU A 118 2.73 12.22 3.91
N ASP A 119 1.92 13.06 3.26
CA ASP A 119 0.90 13.85 3.96
C ASP A 119 -0.43 13.09 3.96
N LEU A 120 -0.61 12.23 4.97
CA LEU A 120 -1.81 11.43 5.11
C LEU A 120 -3.05 12.29 5.35
N ARG A 121 -2.89 13.47 5.98
CA ARG A 121 -3.99 14.41 6.22
C ARG A 121 -4.50 14.98 4.90
N ALA A 122 -3.61 15.37 3.99
CA ALA A 122 -4.00 15.85 2.67
C ALA A 122 -4.80 14.79 1.89
N ILE A 123 -4.37 13.52 1.94
CA ILE A 123 -5.09 12.41 1.28
C ILE A 123 -6.47 12.21 1.88
N THR A 124 -6.56 12.11 3.20
CA THR A 124 -7.83 11.84 3.90
C THR A 124 -8.81 12.99 3.77
N GLU A 125 -8.33 14.24 3.81
CA GLU A 125 -9.17 15.42 3.63
C GLU A 125 -9.68 15.54 2.19
N ALA A 126 -8.81 15.39 1.19
CA ALA A 126 -9.21 15.39 -0.21
C ALA A 126 -10.21 14.26 -0.51
N HIS A 127 -10.03 13.10 0.11
CA HIS A 127 -10.95 11.97 -0.06
C HIS A 127 -12.31 12.24 0.57
N ARG A 128 -12.34 12.82 1.77
CA ARG A 128 -13.57 13.09 2.52
C ARG A 128 -14.42 14.18 1.87
N THR A 129 -13.77 15.23 1.35
CA THR A 129 -14.47 16.42 0.78
C THR A 129 -14.77 16.32 -0.70
N GLY A 130 -14.08 15.43 -1.42
CA GLY A 130 -14.25 15.26 -2.87
C GLY A 130 -15.33 14.25 -3.25
N THR A 131 -15.53 14.08 -4.55
CA THR A 131 -16.53 13.17 -5.14
C THR A 131 -15.94 11.86 -5.66
N GLN A 132 -14.61 11.76 -5.73
CA GLN A 132 -13.89 10.57 -6.22
C GLN A 132 -14.18 9.33 -5.35
N VAL A 133 -14.12 8.17 -5.96
CA VAL A 133 -14.23 6.89 -5.25
C VAL A 133 -12.89 6.37 -4.75
N LEU A 134 -11.79 6.91 -5.29
CA LEU A 134 -10.43 6.57 -4.90
C LEU A 134 -9.54 7.83 -4.88
N THR A 135 -8.80 8.03 -3.80
CA THR A 135 -7.72 9.01 -3.71
C THR A 135 -6.39 8.27 -3.61
N MET A 136 -5.41 8.61 -4.44
CA MET A 136 -4.13 7.93 -4.58
C MET A 136 -2.99 8.88 -4.23
N ALA A 137 -2.04 8.44 -3.40
CA ALA A 137 -0.75 9.11 -3.29
C ALA A 137 0.09 8.85 -4.54
N VAL A 138 0.61 9.89 -5.15
CA VAL A 138 1.58 9.80 -6.26
C VAL A 138 2.85 10.54 -5.91
N THR A 139 3.98 10.12 -6.49
CA THR A 139 5.27 10.80 -6.28
C THR A 139 6.08 10.79 -7.56
N SER A 140 6.82 11.87 -7.79
CA SER A 140 7.71 11.99 -8.96
C SER A 140 9.04 11.29 -8.68
N ILE A 141 9.46 10.43 -9.60
CA ILE A 141 10.74 9.72 -9.53
C ILE A 141 11.49 9.81 -10.87
N PRO A 142 12.83 9.75 -10.86
CA PRO A 142 13.64 9.85 -12.09
C PRO A 142 13.48 8.64 -13.01
N ASP A 143 13.27 7.45 -12.45
CA ASP A 143 13.08 6.21 -13.19
C ASP A 143 11.77 5.53 -12.77
N ALA A 144 10.75 5.68 -13.61
CA ALA A 144 9.42 5.12 -13.41
C ALA A 144 9.26 3.70 -14.01
N SER A 145 10.30 3.11 -14.62
CA SER A 145 10.22 1.85 -15.36
C SER A 145 9.66 0.68 -14.54
N ARG A 146 9.87 0.70 -13.23
CA ARG A 146 9.46 -0.37 -12.31
C ARG A 146 8.09 -0.17 -11.66
N TYR A 147 7.42 0.94 -11.95
CA TYR A 147 6.20 1.36 -11.28
C TYR A 147 5.06 1.59 -12.27
N GLY A 148 3.83 1.61 -11.78
CA GLY A 148 2.70 2.10 -12.55
C GLY A 148 2.77 3.62 -12.66
N LEU A 149 2.89 4.12 -13.89
CA LEU A 149 2.92 5.54 -14.20
C LEU A 149 1.51 6.13 -14.14
N VAL A 150 1.37 7.27 -13.51
CA VAL A 150 0.11 8.00 -13.40
C VAL A 150 0.27 9.36 -14.08
N GLU A 151 -0.62 9.70 -14.99
CA GLU A 151 -0.70 11.04 -15.57
C GLU A 151 -1.89 11.77 -14.96
N CYS A 152 -1.67 12.97 -14.43
CA CYS A 152 -2.71 13.75 -13.78
C CYS A 152 -2.94 15.07 -14.55
N ASP A 153 -4.20 15.52 -14.55
CA ASP A 153 -4.52 16.88 -15.01
C ASP A 153 -4.12 17.94 -13.95
N ARG A 154 -4.28 19.23 -14.30
CA ARG A 154 -3.92 20.36 -13.42
C ARG A 154 -4.72 20.39 -12.11
N ASP A 155 -5.89 19.77 -12.12
CA ASP A 155 -6.75 19.64 -10.94
C ASP A 155 -6.43 18.40 -10.11
N GLY A 156 -5.45 17.59 -10.53
CA GLY A 156 -5.02 16.34 -9.86
C GLY A 156 -5.92 15.14 -10.11
N TRP A 157 -6.76 15.14 -11.17
CA TRP A 157 -7.47 13.93 -11.58
C TRP A 157 -6.56 13.07 -12.44
N ALA A 158 -6.54 11.77 -12.17
CA ALA A 158 -5.85 10.83 -13.05
C ALA A 158 -6.52 10.80 -14.43
N ILE A 159 -5.73 11.04 -15.47
CA ILE A 159 -6.16 11.00 -16.88
C ILE A 159 -5.58 9.81 -17.63
N ALA A 160 -4.50 9.19 -17.10
CA ALA A 160 -3.98 7.93 -17.60
C ALA A 160 -3.32 7.15 -16.47
N PHE A 161 -3.43 5.83 -16.55
CA PHE A 161 -2.64 4.87 -15.77
C PHE A 161 -1.97 3.90 -16.74
N ARG A 162 -0.65 3.81 -16.67
CA ARG A 162 0.14 2.91 -17.52
C ARG A 162 0.89 1.91 -16.65
N GLU A 163 0.74 0.66 -16.96
CA GLU A 163 1.53 -0.41 -16.34
C GLU A 163 3.02 -0.21 -16.60
N LYS A 164 3.82 -0.92 -15.82
CA LYS A 164 5.29 -0.94 -15.90
C LYS A 164 5.78 -1.12 -17.33
N SER A 165 6.77 -0.32 -17.71
CA SER A 165 7.44 -0.38 -18.99
C SER A 165 8.94 -0.44 -18.76
N PRO A 166 9.73 -1.20 -19.55
CA PRO A 166 11.17 -1.24 -19.42
C PRO A 166 11.88 0.09 -19.80
N GLU A 167 11.14 1.05 -20.34
CA GLU A 167 11.67 2.34 -20.71
C GLU A 167 11.97 3.20 -19.47
N ILE A 168 13.24 3.59 -19.31
CA ILE A 168 13.67 4.49 -18.24
C ILE A 168 13.22 5.90 -18.59
N ARG A 169 12.30 6.45 -17.79
CA ARG A 169 11.82 7.81 -17.92
C ARG A 169 11.36 8.37 -16.58
N PRO A 170 11.50 9.68 -16.36
CA PRO A 170 10.92 10.30 -15.18
C PRO A 170 9.40 10.32 -15.29
N GLY A 171 8.73 10.32 -14.14
CA GLY A 171 7.28 10.45 -14.09
C GLY A 171 6.71 10.36 -12.70
N GLU A 172 5.43 10.66 -12.61
CA GLU A 172 4.66 10.41 -11.40
C GLU A 172 4.24 8.95 -11.37
N VAL A 173 4.43 8.32 -10.23
CA VAL A 173 4.11 6.90 -10.05
C VAL A 173 3.15 6.70 -8.88
N ASN A 174 2.42 5.60 -8.96
CA ASN A 174 1.59 5.13 -7.87
C ASN A 174 2.43 4.83 -6.63
N GLY A 175 2.15 5.55 -5.54
CA GLY A 175 2.85 5.43 -4.26
C GLY A 175 2.36 4.30 -3.35
N GLY A 176 1.34 3.53 -3.77
CA GLY A 176 0.83 2.39 -3.00
C GLY A 176 0.04 2.78 -1.74
N VAL A 177 -0.46 4.01 -1.67
CA VAL A 177 -1.31 4.50 -0.58
C VAL A 177 -2.60 5.04 -1.15
N TYR A 178 -3.72 4.56 -0.63
CA TYR A 178 -5.05 4.86 -1.14
C TYR A 178 -6.04 5.17 -0.03
N ALA A 179 -6.95 6.11 -0.28
CA ALA A 179 -8.22 6.19 0.42
C ALA A 179 -9.33 5.77 -0.56
N ILE A 180 -10.18 4.83 -0.15
CA ILE A 180 -11.15 4.15 -1.03
C ILE A 180 -12.54 4.23 -0.41
N ARG A 181 -13.56 4.60 -1.20
CA ARG A 181 -14.96 4.52 -0.77
C ARG A 181 -15.47 3.09 -0.79
N ARG A 182 -16.32 2.75 0.13
CA ARG A 182 -17.02 1.44 0.19
C ARG A 182 -17.74 1.15 -1.12
N THR A 183 -18.32 2.14 -1.77
CA THR A 183 -19.01 2.00 -3.06
C THR A 183 -18.12 1.45 -4.17
N LEU A 184 -16.81 1.72 -4.17
CA LEU A 184 -15.88 1.08 -5.09
C LEU A 184 -15.59 -0.38 -4.67
N ILE A 185 -15.38 -0.61 -3.38
CA ILE A 185 -15.10 -1.97 -2.86
C ILE A 185 -16.27 -2.91 -3.18
N ASP A 186 -17.51 -2.42 -3.10
CA ASP A 186 -18.72 -3.19 -3.41
C ASP A 186 -18.85 -3.58 -4.88
N ARG A 187 -18.16 -2.87 -5.77
CA ARG A 187 -18.08 -3.24 -7.20
C ARG A 187 -17.12 -4.42 -7.46
N ILE A 188 -16.23 -4.74 -6.51
CA ILE A 188 -15.30 -5.86 -6.62
C ILE A 188 -16.03 -7.13 -6.18
N ALA A 189 -16.06 -8.16 -7.03
CA ALA A 189 -16.69 -9.42 -6.71
C ALA A 189 -16.01 -10.10 -5.50
N SER A 190 -16.82 -10.57 -4.56
CA SER A 190 -16.31 -11.23 -3.35
C SER A 190 -15.73 -12.59 -3.68
N GLY A 191 -14.54 -12.89 -3.16
CA GLY A 191 -13.87 -14.19 -3.35
C GLY A 191 -13.19 -14.37 -4.72
N GLU A 192 -13.25 -13.38 -5.61
CA GLU A 192 -12.61 -13.45 -6.93
C GLU A 192 -11.27 -12.70 -6.95
N ALA A 193 -10.31 -13.26 -7.70
CA ALA A 193 -9.03 -12.62 -7.91
C ALA A 193 -9.17 -11.40 -8.83
N CYS A 194 -8.74 -10.24 -8.32
CA CYS A 194 -8.84 -8.97 -9.03
C CYS A 194 -7.64 -8.06 -8.73
N SER A 195 -7.05 -7.45 -9.74
CA SER A 195 -6.01 -6.43 -9.59
C SER A 195 -6.61 -5.03 -9.69
N LEU A 196 -6.28 -4.14 -8.74
CA LEU A 196 -6.62 -2.72 -8.87
C LEU A 196 -5.97 -2.12 -10.12
N GLU A 197 -4.69 -2.41 -10.34
CA GLU A 197 -3.86 -1.80 -11.38
C GLU A 197 -4.33 -2.17 -12.78
N LYS A 198 -4.70 -3.44 -12.98
CA LYS A 198 -5.05 -3.98 -14.30
C LYS A 198 -6.52 -3.78 -14.65
N VAL A 199 -7.40 -3.82 -13.65
CA VAL A 199 -8.84 -3.80 -13.86
C VAL A 199 -9.45 -2.46 -13.48
N TRP A 200 -9.21 -2.01 -12.24
CA TRP A 200 -9.93 -0.88 -11.69
C TRP A 200 -9.33 0.47 -12.05
N PHE A 201 -8.00 0.63 -12.05
CA PHE A 201 -7.43 1.94 -12.36
C PHE A 201 -7.76 2.40 -13.78
N PRO A 202 -7.68 1.57 -14.84
CA PRO A 202 -8.12 2.01 -16.18
C PRO A 202 -9.61 2.39 -16.22
N THR A 203 -10.46 1.61 -15.57
CA THR A 203 -11.90 1.89 -15.48
C THR A 203 -12.17 3.21 -14.77
N LEU A 204 -11.54 3.40 -13.61
CA LEU A 204 -11.72 4.61 -12.81
C LEU A 204 -11.14 5.87 -13.46
N VAL A 205 -10.06 5.74 -14.22
CA VAL A 205 -9.54 6.85 -15.04
C VAL A 205 -10.59 7.30 -16.05
N ALA A 206 -11.21 6.36 -16.76
CA ALA A 206 -12.28 6.67 -17.72
C ALA A 206 -13.51 7.30 -17.03
N GLU A 207 -13.83 6.89 -15.82
CA GLU A 207 -14.93 7.41 -15.00
C GLU A 207 -14.58 8.73 -14.27
N ARG A 208 -13.34 9.23 -14.38
CA ARG A 208 -12.84 10.35 -13.56
C ARG A 208 -12.98 10.10 -12.04
N GLY A 209 -12.76 8.86 -11.65
CA GLY A 209 -12.98 8.36 -10.28
C GLY A 209 -11.74 8.40 -9.38
N ILE A 210 -10.54 8.76 -9.91
CA ILE A 210 -9.29 8.81 -9.16
C ILE A 210 -8.82 10.25 -8.98
N ARG A 211 -8.60 10.64 -7.72
CA ARG A 211 -7.91 11.87 -7.34
C ARG A 211 -6.49 11.56 -6.91
N CYS A 212 -5.50 12.23 -7.47
CA CYS A 212 -4.09 12.09 -7.11
C CYS A 212 -3.68 13.19 -6.14
N ILE A 213 -2.92 12.82 -5.11
CA ILE A 213 -2.28 13.74 -4.17
C ILE A 213 -0.77 13.54 -4.30
N VAL A 214 -0.08 14.59 -4.72
CA VAL A 214 1.37 14.54 -4.92
C VAL A 214 2.08 14.54 -3.57
N THR A 215 2.93 13.54 -3.37
CA THR A 215 3.77 13.37 -2.20
C THR A 215 5.24 13.61 -2.58
N LYS A 216 6.00 14.25 -1.68
CA LYS A 216 7.44 14.46 -1.90
C LYS A 216 8.20 13.13 -1.87
N PRO A 217 9.21 12.92 -2.75
CA PRO A 217 10.06 11.74 -2.71
C PRO A 217 10.84 11.66 -1.37
N PRO A 218 11.40 10.50 -1.01
CA PRO A 218 11.51 9.29 -1.82
C PRO A 218 10.28 8.39 -1.74
N LEU A 219 10.08 7.56 -2.76
CA LEU A 219 9.33 6.31 -2.70
C LEU A 219 10.34 5.18 -2.48
N LEU A 220 10.13 4.42 -1.43
CA LEU A 220 10.94 3.25 -1.10
C LEU A 220 10.10 1.99 -1.33
N ASP A 221 10.56 1.12 -2.22
CA ASP A 221 9.90 -0.15 -2.56
C ASP A 221 10.90 -1.29 -2.38
N MET A 222 10.65 -2.16 -1.42
CA MET A 222 11.50 -3.32 -1.15
C MET A 222 11.21 -4.53 -2.06
N GLY A 223 10.45 -4.38 -3.13
CA GLY A 223 10.04 -5.46 -4.02
C GLY A 223 11.16 -6.15 -4.80
N THR A 224 12.38 -5.65 -4.75
CA THR A 224 13.57 -6.19 -5.44
C THR A 224 14.79 -6.13 -4.53
N PRO A 225 15.89 -6.88 -4.82
CA PRO A 225 17.14 -6.81 -4.07
C PRO A 225 17.69 -5.37 -3.93
N ASP A 226 17.70 -4.61 -5.01
CA ASP A 226 18.18 -3.21 -5.00
C ASP A 226 17.26 -2.31 -4.15
N GLY A 227 15.95 -2.50 -4.27
CA GLY A 227 14.98 -1.78 -3.46
C GLY A 227 15.09 -2.11 -1.98
N HIS A 228 15.33 -3.37 -1.64
CA HIS A 228 15.62 -3.81 -0.28
C HIS A 228 16.88 -3.13 0.28
N ALA A 229 17.98 -3.12 -0.50
CA ALA A 229 19.21 -2.45 -0.11
C ALA A 229 19.03 -0.93 0.08
N ALA A 230 18.30 -0.28 -0.83
CA ALA A 230 17.97 1.15 -0.73
C ALA A 230 17.14 1.45 0.52
N MET A 231 16.12 0.64 0.81
CA MET A 231 15.29 0.73 2.02
C MET A 231 16.13 0.58 3.28
N THR A 232 16.99 -0.46 3.33
CA THR A 232 17.88 -0.73 4.46
C THR A 232 18.80 0.47 4.72
N ASN A 233 19.46 0.98 3.69
CA ASN A 233 20.34 2.15 3.80
C ASN A 233 19.60 3.39 4.31
N PHE A 234 18.37 3.61 3.84
CA PHE A 234 17.55 4.73 4.29
C PHE A 234 17.19 4.62 5.77
N MET A 235 16.76 3.43 6.22
CA MET A 235 16.37 3.21 7.62
C MET A 235 17.56 3.28 8.57
N THR A 236 18.72 2.72 8.21
CA THR A 236 19.94 2.79 9.02
C THR A 236 20.37 4.24 9.27
N ARG A 237 20.27 5.11 8.26
CA ARG A 237 20.59 6.55 8.43
C ARG A 237 19.62 7.30 9.33
N ARG A 238 18.38 6.82 9.48
CA ARG A 238 17.38 7.43 10.36
C ARG A 238 17.56 7.01 11.83
N GLU A 239 18.08 5.82 12.08
CA GLU A 239 18.40 5.36 13.44
C GLU A 239 19.69 6.02 13.98
N HIS A 240 20.57 6.48 13.09
CA HIS A 240 21.84 7.13 13.45
C HIS A 240 21.95 8.47 12.71
N PRO A 241 21.15 9.50 13.09
CA PRO A 241 21.15 10.82 12.45
C PRO A 241 22.44 11.60 12.65
#